data_1d1bbc72b562e59d9c84f5baeef0cd52
#
_entry.id   1d1bbc72b562e59d9c84f5baeef0cd52
#
_cell.length_a   1.000
_cell.length_b   1.000
_cell.length_c   1.000
_cell.angle_alpha   90.00
_cell.angle_beta   90.00
_cell.angle_gamma   90.00
#
_symmetry.space_group_name_H-M   'P 1'
#
loop_
_entity.id
_entity.type
_entity.pdbx_description
1 polymer ?
#
loop_
_entity_poly.entity_id
_entity_poly.type
_entity_poly.pdbx_seq_one_letter_code
_entity_poly.pdbx_strand_id
1 'polypeptide(L)'
;ILFGNDTYRFHDGIVTNEPIKAAHVNEMKAKWAELKDDDAVYYEDWAKEFLTGKGYTLKDTYTLGYASDPQTWDVLATSMAADSEAIVNTYDGLAEYDLENKLQPALATEWSVSDDGLTWTFKIREGATWVDSQGRKVADVKADDFVAGMQHMMDTMGGLEYLVQGIIVNATEYITGEVTDFNEVGVKAIDDYTLQYTLCAPTSFFDTMLGYGVFAPMSREYYVSKGGKFGAEFSADDPNYTYGKTPNDIAYCGPYLVTNATAENTIVFKANESYWNAENVGMKTITWLYNDGEDPTKAYEDMKAGVLDGCGLNSSSVEAAKADGIFETNAYVSACDATSFMAFVNLRRVALANFNDPTAVVSPKSEEDVVRSNAAMLNQHFRLALGLAVDRGSYNAQVVGEELKLTSLRNTYTPGNFVSLAEEVTIDINGTETTFPAGTFFGEIVQAQLDADGIVLTAWDPTANGGVGSSDGYDGWYNVDAAAAYMDAAVEELGALGIEVSAENPIYIDLPTWTANENYANRANAYKQSV
;
A
#
# COMPACT_ATOMS: atom_id res chain seq x y z
N ILE A 1 -16.18 2.99 -7.43
CA ILE A 1 -15.17 2.02 -6.94
C ILE A 1 -14.20 1.73 -8.07
N LEU A 2 -13.32 2.63 -8.36
CA LEU A 2 -12.50 2.43 -9.54
C LEU A 2 -11.01 2.52 -9.27
N PHE A 3 -10.61 2.94 -8.08
CA PHE A 3 -9.24 3.28 -7.79
C PHE A 3 -8.89 2.73 -6.41
N GLY A 4 -8.19 1.60 -6.40
CA GLY A 4 -7.57 1.09 -5.20
C GLY A 4 -6.26 1.82 -4.97
N ASN A 5 -6.13 2.50 -3.87
CA ASN A 5 -4.85 2.67 -3.23
C ASN A 5 -4.97 2.11 -1.81
N ASP A 6 -3.87 1.86 -1.13
CA ASP A 6 -3.83 1.18 0.17
C ASP A 6 -4.53 1.97 1.30
N THR A 7 -4.95 3.18 1.02
CA THR A 7 -5.68 4.05 1.92
C THR A 7 -7.06 4.35 1.35
N TYR A 8 -7.96 3.36 1.38
CA TYR A 8 -9.33 3.53 0.93
C TYR A 8 -10.07 4.53 1.77
N ARG A 9 -10.28 5.72 1.21
CA ARG A 9 -11.21 6.68 1.75
C ARG A 9 -12.56 6.49 1.08
N PHE A 10 -13.52 5.95 1.81
CA PHE A 10 -14.84 5.61 1.29
C PHE A 10 -15.74 6.82 1.07
N HIS A 11 -15.39 8.00 1.57
CA HIS A 11 -16.23 9.18 1.44
C HIS A 11 -16.45 9.62 -0.02
N ASP A 12 -15.49 9.36 -0.90
CA ASP A 12 -15.56 9.66 -2.34
C ASP A 12 -16.17 8.52 -3.16
N GLY A 13 -16.54 7.42 -2.52
CA GLY A 13 -17.07 6.24 -3.17
C GLY A 13 -18.41 6.48 -3.86
N ILE A 14 -18.61 5.86 -5.02
CA ILE A 14 -19.87 5.88 -5.77
C ILE A 14 -20.39 4.46 -5.87
N VAL A 15 -21.59 4.21 -5.36
CA VAL A 15 -22.25 2.90 -5.37
C VAL A 15 -23.60 2.98 -6.04
N THR A 16 -23.95 1.97 -6.82
CA THR A 16 -25.21 1.87 -7.56
C THR A 16 -26.06 0.73 -7.03
N ASN A 17 -27.39 0.82 -7.19
CA ASN A 17 -28.33 -0.24 -6.80
C ASN A 17 -28.16 -1.53 -7.62
N GLU A 18 -27.60 -1.42 -8.82
CA GLU A 18 -27.34 -2.55 -9.70
C GLU A 18 -25.84 -2.64 -10.04
N PRO A 19 -25.26 -3.84 -10.21
CA PRO A 19 -23.87 -3.97 -10.61
C PRO A 19 -23.56 -3.20 -11.90
N ILE A 20 -22.51 -2.40 -11.89
CA ILE A 20 -22.10 -1.62 -13.06
C ILE A 20 -21.57 -2.57 -14.14
N LYS A 21 -22.01 -2.39 -15.39
CA LYS A 21 -21.53 -3.20 -16.51
C LYS A 21 -20.06 -2.89 -16.81
N ALA A 22 -19.27 -3.91 -17.09
CA ALA A 22 -17.88 -3.79 -17.47
C ALA A 22 -17.63 -2.81 -18.62
N ALA A 23 -18.50 -2.81 -19.62
CA ALA A 23 -18.44 -1.85 -20.75
C ALA A 23 -18.56 -0.40 -20.29
N HIS A 24 -19.39 -0.11 -19.29
CA HIS A 24 -19.56 1.25 -18.76
C HIS A 24 -18.35 1.64 -17.88
N VAL A 25 -17.77 0.71 -17.11
CA VAL A 25 -16.53 0.96 -16.36
C VAL A 25 -15.39 1.30 -17.32
N ASN A 26 -15.22 0.52 -18.39
CA ASN A 26 -14.17 0.77 -19.38
C ASN A 26 -14.40 2.10 -20.14
N GLU A 27 -15.66 2.45 -20.42
CA GLU A 27 -16.00 3.75 -21.02
C GLU A 27 -15.68 4.90 -20.06
N MET A 28 -15.96 4.73 -18.74
CA MET A 28 -15.60 5.72 -17.72
C MET A 28 -14.08 5.93 -17.68
N LYS A 29 -13.30 4.86 -17.64
CA LYS A 29 -11.83 4.94 -17.62
C LYS A 29 -11.30 5.70 -18.84
N ALA A 30 -11.78 5.37 -20.05
CA ALA A 30 -11.34 6.01 -21.27
C ALA A 30 -11.69 7.51 -21.30
N LYS A 31 -12.91 7.88 -20.90
CA LYS A 31 -13.34 9.28 -20.85
C LYS A 31 -12.63 10.07 -19.75
N TRP A 32 -12.41 9.45 -18.58
CA TRP A 32 -11.70 10.12 -17.50
C TRP A 32 -10.26 10.41 -17.89
N ALA A 33 -9.58 9.50 -18.59
CA ALA A 33 -8.24 9.73 -19.10
C ALA A 33 -8.11 10.98 -20.00
N GLU A 34 -9.22 11.41 -20.64
CA GLU A 34 -9.28 12.64 -21.46
C GLU A 34 -9.58 13.89 -20.62
N LEU A 35 -10.20 13.74 -19.45
CA LEU A 35 -10.73 14.83 -18.63
C LEU A 35 -9.88 15.15 -17.39
N LYS A 36 -9.09 14.21 -16.91
CA LYS A 36 -8.39 14.28 -15.63
C LYS A 36 -7.41 15.46 -15.47
N ASP A 37 -6.98 16.04 -16.58
CA ASP A 37 -6.07 17.21 -16.58
C ASP A 37 -6.84 18.55 -16.63
N ASP A 38 -8.18 18.54 -16.60
CA ASP A 38 -9.02 19.73 -16.50
C ASP A 38 -9.40 20.00 -15.05
N ASP A 39 -8.72 20.92 -14.41
CA ASP A 39 -8.95 21.30 -13.00
C ASP A 39 -10.37 21.80 -12.70
N ALA A 40 -11.19 22.03 -13.72
CA ALA A 40 -12.60 22.40 -13.56
C ALA A 40 -13.54 21.18 -13.47
N VAL A 41 -13.03 19.96 -13.67
CA VAL A 41 -13.83 18.72 -13.65
C VAL A 41 -13.47 17.90 -12.41
N TYR A 42 -14.39 17.80 -11.48
CA TYR A 42 -14.28 16.92 -10.33
C TYR A 42 -14.76 15.50 -10.67
N TYR A 43 -13.94 14.51 -10.40
CA TYR A 43 -14.22 13.12 -10.76
C TYR A 43 -15.56 12.62 -10.20
N GLU A 44 -15.84 12.86 -8.92
CA GLU A 44 -17.04 12.37 -8.25
C GLU A 44 -18.32 12.91 -8.91
N ASP A 45 -18.36 14.19 -9.21
CA ASP A 45 -19.52 14.82 -9.84
C ASP A 45 -19.71 14.31 -11.26
N TRP A 46 -18.63 14.26 -12.03
CA TRP A 46 -18.65 13.72 -13.38
C TRP A 46 -19.05 12.23 -13.41
N ALA A 47 -18.52 11.40 -12.51
CA ALA A 47 -18.81 9.98 -12.46
C ALA A 47 -20.27 9.71 -12.03
N LYS A 48 -20.81 10.49 -11.09
CA LYS A 48 -22.23 10.45 -10.72
C LYS A 48 -23.13 10.80 -11.90
N GLU A 49 -22.80 11.87 -12.63
CA GLU A 49 -23.54 12.29 -13.83
C GLU A 49 -23.45 11.23 -14.93
N PHE A 50 -22.27 10.69 -15.18
CA PHE A 50 -22.07 9.63 -16.16
C PHE A 50 -22.93 8.40 -15.84
N LEU A 51 -22.88 7.88 -14.61
CA LEU A 51 -23.62 6.69 -14.21
C LEU A 51 -25.13 6.91 -14.22
N THR A 52 -25.61 8.05 -13.73
CA THR A 52 -27.04 8.37 -13.80
C THR A 52 -27.51 8.55 -15.24
N GLY A 53 -26.68 9.12 -16.12
CA GLY A 53 -26.91 9.19 -17.56
C GLY A 53 -27.00 7.84 -18.26
N LYS A 54 -26.34 6.80 -17.71
CA LYS A 54 -26.46 5.39 -18.14
C LYS A 54 -27.67 4.67 -17.54
N GLY A 55 -28.43 5.33 -16.67
CA GLY A 55 -29.66 4.80 -16.05
C GLY A 55 -29.43 4.10 -14.71
N TYR A 56 -28.26 4.21 -14.11
CA TYR A 56 -28.00 3.69 -12.75
C TYR A 56 -28.63 4.60 -11.68
N THR A 57 -29.12 3.98 -10.62
CA THR A 57 -29.56 4.69 -9.41
C THR A 57 -28.45 4.62 -8.38
N LEU A 58 -28.00 5.78 -7.92
CA LEU A 58 -26.98 5.89 -6.88
C LEU A 58 -27.58 5.58 -5.50
N LYS A 59 -26.76 5.05 -4.60
CA LYS A 59 -27.09 4.86 -3.19
C LYS A 59 -25.98 5.39 -2.28
N ASP A 60 -26.32 5.68 -1.05
CA ASP A 60 -25.44 6.24 -0.01
C ASP A 60 -24.97 5.20 1.02
N THR A 61 -25.15 3.94 0.69
CA THR A 61 -24.71 2.82 1.53
C THR A 61 -23.81 1.90 0.74
N TYR A 62 -22.80 1.32 1.40
CA TYR A 62 -21.86 0.38 0.80
C TYR A 62 -21.64 -0.81 1.71
N THR A 63 -21.79 -2.02 1.18
CA THR A 63 -21.55 -3.27 1.90
C THR A 63 -20.47 -4.08 1.20
N LEU A 64 -19.42 -4.44 1.94
CA LEU A 64 -18.29 -5.23 1.44
C LEU A 64 -17.90 -6.33 2.43
N GLY A 65 -17.12 -7.30 1.95
CA GLY A 65 -16.55 -8.37 2.77
C GLY A 65 -15.21 -7.96 3.36
N TYR A 66 -14.87 -8.47 4.55
CA TYR A 66 -13.55 -8.38 5.15
C TYR A 66 -13.14 -9.73 5.75
N ALA A 67 -11.82 -9.99 5.87
CA ALA A 67 -11.32 -11.33 6.22
C ALA A 67 -10.59 -11.39 7.58
N SER A 68 -10.26 -10.26 8.17
CA SER A 68 -9.51 -10.21 9.43
C SER A 68 -9.99 -9.05 10.29
N ASP A 69 -10.33 -9.33 11.55
CA ASP A 69 -10.66 -8.28 12.51
C ASP A 69 -9.43 -7.43 12.83
N PRO A 70 -9.60 -6.11 13.02
CA PRO A 70 -8.55 -5.25 13.53
C PRO A 70 -8.06 -5.72 14.90
N GLN A 71 -6.75 -5.77 15.08
CA GLN A 71 -6.10 -6.10 16.36
C GLN A 71 -6.10 -4.92 17.31
N THR A 72 -6.06 -3.72 16.76
CA THR A 72 -6.12 -2.45 17.48
C THR A 72 -6.90 -1.41 16.67
N TRP A 73 -7.42 -0.39 17.34
CA TRP A 73 -8.01 0.81 16.73
C TRP A 73 -7.08 2.03 16.85
N ASP A 74 -5.84 1.81 17.24
CA ASP A 74 -4.81 2.83 17.34
C ASP A 74 -3.90 2.77 16.11
N VAL A 75 -4.11 3.66 15.14
CA VAL A 75 -3.33 3.72 13.90
C VAL A 75 -1.83 4.00 14.14
N LEU A 76 -1.50 4.61 15.28
CA LEU A 76 -0.13 4.97 15.63
C LEU A 76 0.66 3.83 16.28
N ALA A 77 -0.03 2.72 16.61
CA ALA A 77 0.54 1.58 17.32
C ALA A 77 0.51 0.28 16.50
N THR A 78 0.37 0.37 15.18
CA THR A 78 0.27 -0.81 14.32
C THR A 78 1.00 -0.64 12.99
N SER A 79 1.48 -1.75 12.45
CA SER A 79 1.96 -1.89 11.07
C SER A 79 1.11 -2.86 10.24
N MET A 80 -0.01 -3.32 10.79
CA MET A 80 -0.87 -4.30 10.13
C MET A 80 -1.83 -3.63 9.14
N ALA A 81 -1.86 -4.12 7.91
CA ALA A 81 -2.75 -3.59 6.87
C ALA A 81 -4.24 -3.68 7.27
N ALA A 82 -4.66 -4.78 7.89
CA ALA A 82 -6.05 -4.97 8.32
C ALA A 82 -6.51 -3.91 9.35
N ASP A 83 -5.61 -3.52 10.27
CA ASP A 83 -5.89 -2.45 11.23
C ASP A 83 -6.00 -1.10 10.51
N SER A 84 -4.99 -0.78 9.68
CA SER A 84 -4.95 0.48 8.93
C SER A 84 -6.17 0.65 8.03
N GLU A 85 -6.61 -0.39 7.35
CA GLU A 85 -7.79 -0.40 6.48
C GLU A 85 -9.08 -0.05 7.24
N ALA A 86 -9.25 -0.58 8.45
CA ALA A 86 -10.39 -0.28 9.31
C ALA A 86 -10.34 1.14 9.88
N ILE A 87 -9.15 1.65 10.21
CA ILE A 87 -8.98 2.90 10.95
C ILE A 87 -8.90 4.13 10.03
N VAL A 88 -8.35 3.98 8.81
CA VAL A 88 -8.03 5.11 7.91
C VAL A 88 -9.19 6.09 7.67
N ASN A 89 -10.43 5.63 7.77
CA ASN A 89 -11.62 6.46 7.59
C ASN A 89 -12.12 7.14 8.89
N THR A 90 -11.41 6.96 10.01
CA THR A 90 -11.81 7.50 11.33
C THR A 90 -11.08 8.79 11.68
N TYR A 91 -10.01 9.13 10.98
CA TYR A 91 -9.21 10.33 11.19
C TYR A 91 -8.86 11.00 9.85
N ASP A 92 -8.41 12.24 9.92
CA ASP A 92 -7.71 12.93 8.82
C ASP A 92 -6.26 13.16 9.19
N GLY A 93 -5.38 13.14 8.16
CA GLY A 93 -4.00 13.56 8.25
C GLY A 93 -3.81 15.05 7.94
N LEU A 94 -2.55 15.49 7.82
CA LEU A 94 -2.23 16.83 7.32
C LEU A 94 -2.67 17.00 5.87
N ALA A 95 -2.42 15.98 5.05
CA ALA A 95 -2.78 15.91 3.66
C ALA A 95 -3.34 14.52 3.34
N GLU A 96 -4.07 14.39 2.25
CA GLU A 96 -4.62 13.12 1.76
C GLU A 96 -4.40 13.00 0.25
N TYR A 97 -4.46 11.77 -0.25
CA TYR A 97 -4.42 11.52 -1.68
C TYR A 97 -5.84 11.44 -2.24
N ASP A 98 -6.07 12.14 -3.34
CA ASP A 98 -7.30 11.97 -4.10
C ASP A 98 -7.29 10.67 -4.92
N LEU A 99 -8.38 10.42 -5.65
CA LEU A 99 -8.54 9.22 -6.47
C LEU A 99 -7.51 9.11 -7.62
N GLU A 100 -6.79 10.19 -7.92
CA GLU A 100 -5.74 10.24 -8.93
C GLU A 100 -4.32 10.18 -8.34
N ASN A 101 -4.21 9.88 -7.02
CA ASN A 101 -2.95 9.90 -6.27
C ASN A 101 -2.26 11.29 -6.24
N LYS A 102 -3.04 12.37 -6.38
CA LYS A 102 -2.55 13.73 -6.16
C LYS A 102 -2.75 14.11 -4.70
N LEU A 103 -1.72 14.71 -4.10
CA LEU A 103 -1.78 15.15 -2.72
C LEU A 103 -2.67 16.39 -2.58
N GLN A 104 -3.65 16.31 -1.70
CA GLN A 104 -4.64 17.34 -1.42
C GLN A 104 -4.55 17.81 0.04
N PRO A 105 -4.87 19.10 0.32
CA PRO A 105 -5.01 19.59 1.68
C PRO A 105 -6.13 18.88 2.45
N ALA A 106 -5.83 18.41 3.68
CA ALA A 106 -6.81 17.87 4.61
C ALA A 106 -6.89 18.73 5.88
N LEU A 107 -6.35 18.27 7.03
CA LEU A 107 -6.27 19.11 8.23
C LEU A 107 -5.22 20.23 8.09
N ALA A 108 -4.20 20.10 7.25
CA ALA A 108 -3.40 21.24 6.83
C ALA A 108 -4.10 21.94 5.65
N THR A 109 -4.32 23.24 5.75
CA THR A 109 -4.91 24.06 4.66
C THR A 109 -3.86 24.53 3.66
N GLU A 110 -2.62 24.69 4.12
CA GLU A 110 -1.45 25.05 3.32
C GLU A 110 -0.17 24.66 4.06
N TRP A 111 0.91 24.50 3.32
CA TRP A 111 2.25 24.29 3.88
C TRP A 111 3.33 24.98 3.06
N SER A 112 4.47 25.18 3.69
CA SER A 112 5.64 25.78 3.08
C SER A 112 6.91 25.16 3.62
N VAL A 113 7.97 25.23 2.83
CA VAL A 113 9.31 24.77 3.19
C VAL A 113 10.28 25.94 3.20
N SER A 114 11.23 25.94 4.13
CA SER A 114 12.31 26.93 4.20
C SER A 114 13.27 26.81 3.01
N ASP A 115 14.02 27.88 2.73
CA ASP A 115 14.97 27.95 1.59
C ASP A 115 16.05 26.86 1.63
N ASP A 116 16.39 26.35 2.83
CA ASP A 116 17.35 25.27 3.02
C ASP A 116 16.72 23.87 2.91
N GLY A 117 15.39 23.79 2.72
CA GLY A 117 14.65 22.54 2.60
C GLY A 117 14.48 21.74 3.90
N LEU A 118 14.86 22.31 5.04
CA LEU A 118 14.90 21.58 6.32
C LEU A 118 13.65 21.77 7.18
N THR A 119 12.99 22.91 7.07
CA THR A 119 11.86 23.25 7.94
C THR A 119 10.57 23.33 7.14
N TRP A 120 9.63 22.46 7.48
CA TRP A 120 8.30 22.42 6.90
C TRP A 120 7.28 22.99 7.89
N THR A 121 6.47 23.94 7.46
CA THR A 121 5.48 24.62 8.30
C THR A 121 4.09 24.43 7.71
N PHE A 122 3.16 23.95 8.52
CA PHE A 122 1.78 23.60 8.16
C PHE A 122 0.80 24.49 8.90
N LYS A 123 -0.24 24.97 8.21
CA LYS A 123 -1.37 25.69 8.80
C LYS A 123 -2.51 24.73 9.02
N ILE A 124 -2.85 24.49 10.28
CA ILE A 124 -3.92 23.56 10.68
C ILE A 124 -5.28 24.23 10.51
N ARG A 125 -6.24 23.50 10.01
CA ARG A 125 -7.62 23.91 9.76
C ARG A 125 -8.33 24.28 11.06
N GLU A 126 -8.68 25.54 11.21
CA GLU A 126 -9.51 26.00 12.34
C GLU A 126 -10.93 25.45 12.24
N GLY A 127 -11.51 25.07 13.37
CA GLY A 127 -12.88 24.56 13.44
C GLY A 127 -13.04 23.06 13.21
N ALA A 128 -11.98 22.35 12.79
CA ALA A 128 -11.97 20.89 12.81
C ALA A 128 -12.07 20.37 14.25
N THR A 129 -12.82 19.30 14.47
CA THR A 129 -13.15 18.84 15.82
C THR A 129 -12.87 17.37 16.03
N TRP A 130 -12.44 17.02 17.22
CA TRP A 130 -12.48 15.67 17.74
C TRP A 130 -13.85 15.36 18.31
N VAL A 131 -14.39 14.19 17.98
CA VAL A 131 -15.62 13.66 18.56
C VAL A 131 -15.38 12.25 19.11
N ASP A 132 -16.23 11.81 20.04
CA ASP A 132 -16.25 10.43 20.51
C ASP A 132 -17.02 9.51 19.53
N SER A 133 -17.07 8.20 19.80
CA SER A 133 -17.80 7.21 18.98
C SER A 133 -19.30 7.47 18.81
N GLN A 134 -19.85 8.42 19.56
CA GLN A 134 -21.26 8.84 19.49
C GLN A 134 -21.43 10.21 18.80
N GLY A 135 -20.34 10.75 18.23
CA GLY A 135 -20.35 12.04 17.54
C GLY A 135 -20.39 13.26 18.48
N ARG A 136 -20.14 13.07 19.78
CA ARG A 136 -20.11 14.18 20.73
C ARG A 136 -18.75 14.84 20.74
N LYS A 137 -18.70 16.15 20.55
CA LYS A 137 -17.45 16.90 20.56
C LYS A 137 -16.68 16.71 21.88
N VAL A 138 -15.38 16.38 21.76
CA VAL A 138 -14.45 16.24 22.89
C VAL A 138 -13.38 17.33 22.91
N ALA A 139 -12.92 17.80 21.75
CA ALA A 139 -11.92 18.87 21.62
C ALA A 139 -11.98 19.52 20.23
N ASP A 140 -11.25 20.64 20.05
CA ASP A 140 -10.85 21.12 18.72
C ASP A 140 -9.56 20.46 18.29
N VAL A 141 -9.39 20.23 16.99
CA VAL A 141 -8.11 19.73 16.44
C VAL A 141 -7.10 20.86 16.46
N LYS A 142 -5.89 20.58 16.95
CA LYS A 142 -4.80 21.54 17.09
C LYS A 142 -3.47 20.97 16.61
N ALA A 143 -2.50 21.84 16.40
CA ALA A 143 -1.13 21.46 16.03
C ALA A 143 -0.48 20.53 17.07
N ASP A 144 -0.80 20.70 18.36
CA ASP A 144 -0.29 19.84 19.44
C ASP A 144 -0.79 18.37 19.34
N ASP A 145 -1.91 18.11 18.69
CA ASP A 145 -2.41 16.75 18.47
C ASP A 145 -1.50 15.96 17.51
N PHE A 146 -0.85 16.63 16.57
CA PHE A 146 0.17 16.02 15.70
C PHE A 146 1.47 15.77 16.45
N VAL A 147 1.85 16.66 17.36
CA VAL A 147 3.00 16.46 18.26
C VAL A 147 2.75 15.26 19.19
N ALA A 148 1.56 15.18 19.76
CA ALA A 148 1.14 14.06 20.61
C ALA A 148 1.10 12.74 19.83
N GLY A 149 0.56 12.75 18.61
CA GLY A 149 0.51 11.59 17.73
C GLY A 149 1.91 11.08 17.40
N MET A 150 2.81 11.95 16.99
CA MET A 150 4.19 11.58 16.67
C MET A 150 4.94 11.02 17.87
N GLN A 151 4.76 11.61 19.06
CA GLN A 151 5.37 11.07 20.27
C GLN A 151 4.81 9.69 20.60
N HIS A 152 3.49 9.53 20.56
CA HIS A 152 2.84 8.26 20.84
C HIS A 152 3.28 7.16 19.86
N MET A 153 3.37 7.46 18.58
CA MET A 153 3.86 6.53 17.56
C MET A 153 5.26 6.02 17.89
N MET A 154 6.17 6.92 18.32
CA MET A 154 7.53 6.54 18.72
C MET A 154 7.55 5.76 20.05
N ASP A 155 6.66 6.08 20.99
CA ASP A 155 6.58 5.41 22.29
C ASP A 155 6.00 3.98 22.17
N THR A 156 5.08 3.74 21.24
CA THR A 156 4.40 2.43 21.07
C THR A 156 5.24 1.39 20.36
N MET A 157 6.17 1.81 19.50
CA MET A 157 6.99 0.90 18.70
C MET A 157 6.14 -0.08 17.86
N GLY A 158 5.13 0.45 17.15
CA GLY A 158 4.15 -0.30 16.37
C GLY A 158 4.69 -0.93 15.07
N GLY A 159 5.95 -0.65 14.70
CA GLY A 159 6.64 -1.25 13.57
C GLY A 159 6.79 -0.37 12.33
N LEU A 160 6.35 0.89 12.38
CA LEU A 160 6.49 1.87 11.29
C LEU A 160 7.45 3.03 11.63
N GLU A 161 8.19 2.95 12.74
CA GLU A 161 9.11 4.00 13.23
C GLU A 161 10.20 4.32 12.20
N TYR A 162 10.59 3.33 11.38
CA TYR A 162 11.60 3.49 10.33
C TYR A 162 11.23 4.58 9.33
N LEU A 163 9.96 4.93 9.17
CA LEU A 163 9.49 5.99 8.27
C LEU A 163 9.91 7.38 8.73
N VAL A 164 10.23 7.57 10.01
CA VAL A 164 10.63 8.86 10.56
C VAL A 164 12.11 8.88 10.99
N GLN A 165 12.73 7.69 11.17
CA GLN A 165 14.15 7.57 11.52
C GLN A 165 15.04 8.11 10.41
N GLY A 166 15.99 8.98 10.78
CA GLY A 166 16.87 9.65 9.82
C GLY A 166 16.19 10.71 8.94
N ILE A 167 14.88 10.90 9.08
CA ILE A 167 14.10 11.94 8.37
C ILE A 167 13.85 13.13 9.30
N ILE A 168 13.23 12.90 10.46
CA ILE A 168 12.92 13.95 11.45
C ILE A 168 14.10 14.07 12.43
N VAL A 169 14.51 15.30 12.72
CA VAL A 169 15.59 15.56 13.69
C VAL A 169 15.32 14.89 15.01
N ASN A 170 16.32 14.18 15.54
CA ASN A 170 16.29 13.43 16.80
C ASN A 170 15.22 12.34 16.93
N ALA A 171 14.56 11.97 15.82
CA ALA A 171 13.59 10.84 15.87
C ALA A 171 14.30 9.51 16.16
N THR A 172 15.43 9.24 15.51
CA THR A 172 16.23 8.04 15.76
C THR A 172 16.73 8.00 17.19
N GLU A 173 17.28 9.12 17.67
CA GLU A 173 17.87 9.25 19.02
C GLU A 173 16.78 9.12 20.11
N TYR A 174 15.57 9.59 19.86
CA TYR A 174 14.44 9.40 20.77
C TYR A 174 13.99 7.92 20.80
N ILE A 175 13.82 7.30 19.66
CA ILE A 175 13.43 5.88 19.52
C ILE A 175 14.49 4.96 20.18
N THR A 176 15.78 5.28 20.06
CA THR A 176 16.86 4.50 20.68
C THR A 176 17.10 4.83 22.15
N GLY A 177 16.48 5.88 22.68
CA GLY A 177 16.61 6.33 24.06
C GLY A 177 17.85 7.20 24.34
N GLU A 178 18.56 7.66 23.29
CA GLU A 178 19.68 8.61 23.44
C GLU A 178 19.17 10.03 23.76
N VAL A 179 18.00 10.39 23.22
CA VAL A 179 17.23 11.58 23.58
C VAL A 179 15.98 11.13 24.35
N THR A 180 15.71 11.74 25.50
CA THR A 180 14.56 11.42 26.35
C THR A 180 13.54 12.54 26.48
N ASP A 181 13.95 13.77 26.15
CA ASP A 181 13.04 14.93 26.10
C ASP A 181 12.48 15.07 24.67
N PHE A 182 11.19 14.77 24.49
CA PHE A 182 10.54 14.86 23.19
C PHE A 182 10.55 16.28 22.60
N ASN A 183 10.73 17.32 23.42
CA ASN A 183 10.88 18.69 22.92
C ASN A 183 12.16 18.90 22.07
N GLU A 184 13.11 17.96 22.10
CA GLU A 184 14.29 17.98 21.24
C GLU A 184 14.03 17.34 19.87
N VAL A 185 12.90 16.61 19.69
CA VAL A 185 12.51 16.02 18.42
C VAL A 185 12.00 17.11 17.47
N GLY A 186 12.27 16.97 16.20
CA GLY A 186 11.97 17.93 15.14
C GLY A 186 10.49 18.05 14.77
N VAL A 187 9.55 17.95 15.74
CA VAL A 187 8.14 18.21 15.54
C VAL A 187 7.61 19.13 16.63
N LYS A 188 6.98 20.26 16.27
CA LYS A 188 6.58 21.30 17.26
C LYS A 188 5.29 21.99 16.86
N ALA A 189 4.41 22.20 17.82
CA ALA A 189 3.33 23.17 17.74
C ALA A 189 3.89 24.56 18.05
N ILE A 190 3.92 25.43 17.08
CA ILE A 190 4.40 26.82 17.24
C ILE A 190 3.30 27.66 17.93
N ASP A 191 2.07 27.39 17.57
CA ASP A 191 0.84 27.89 18.20
C ASP A 191 -0.27 26.83 17.98
N ASP A 192 -1.52 27.14 18.38
CA ASP A 192 -2.63 26.20 18.29
C ASP A 192 -2.88 25.68 16.86
N TYR A 193 -2.53 26.45 15.83
CA TYR A 193 -2.83 26.12 14.43
C TYR A 193 -1.60 26.21 13.50
N THR A 194 -0.41 26.21 14.06
CA THR A 194 0.84 26.18 13.28
C THR A 194 1.72 25.02 13.75
N LEU A 195 1.86 24.02 12.91
CA LEU A 195 2.74 22.86 13.12
C LEU A 195 4.02 23.02 12.32
N GLN A 196 5.14 22.59 12.89
CA GLN A 196 6.42 22.63 12.22
C GLN A 196 7.16 21.29 12.38
N TYR A 197 7.71 20.79 11.25
CA TYR A 197 8.67 19.70 11.22
C TYR A 197 10.06 20.24 10.85
N THR A 198 11.09 19.71 11.50
CA THR A 198 12.50 19.96 11.16
C THR A 198 13.14 18.63 10.75
N LEU A 199 13.72 18.59 9.56
CA LEU A 199 14.27 17.39 8.94
C LEU A 199 15.80 17.33 9.10
N CYS A 200 16.34 16.12 9.11
CA CYS A 200 17.79 15.86 9.19
C CYS A 200 18.53 16.31 7.92
N ALA A 201 17.86 16.26 6.77
CA ALA A 201 18.38 16.68 5.47
C ALA A 201 17.23 17.20 4.59
N PRO A 202 17.52 18.01 3.55
CA PRO A 202 16.49 18.41 2.60
C PRO A 202 15.84 17.20 1.95
N THR A 203 14.52 17.06 2.15
CA THR A 203 13.73 15.91 1.67
C THR A 203 12.58 16.47 0.85
N SER A 204 12.75 16.55 -0.46
CA SER A 204 11.78 17.17 -1.38
C SER A 204 10.45 16.44 -1.48
N PHE A 205 10.41 15.18 -1.06
CA PHE A 205 9.21 14.32 -1.08
C PHE A 205 8.56 14.18 0.30
N PHE A 206 8.93 14.99 1.28
CA PHE A 206 8.41 14.86 2.66
C PHE A 206 6.89 15.01 2.73
N ASP A 207 6.31 15.91 1.95
CA ASP A 207 4.86 16.09 1.88
C ASP A 207 4.13 14.83 1.40
N THR A 208 4.73 14.07 0.50
CA THR A 208 4.13 12.80 0.02
C THR A 208 4.06 11.72 1.11
N MET A 209 4.83 11.84 2.18
CA MET A 209 4.80 10.92 3.31
C MET A 209 3.61 11.18 4.25
N LEU A 210 3.01 12.37 4.20
CA LEU A 210 1.98 12.82 5.16
C LEU A 210 0.66 12.06 5.05
N GLY A 211 0.46 11.29 3.99
CA GLY A 211 -0.67 10.37 3.85
C GLY A 211 -0.54 9.09 4.71
N TYR A 212 0.64 8.79 5.25
CA TYR A 212 0.83 7.62 6.11
C TYR A 212 0.30 7.82 7.52
N GLY A 213 -0.25 6.75 8.11
CA GLY A 213 -0.81 6.76 9.47
C GLY A 213 0.15 7.20 10.58
N VAL A 214 1.46 7.06 10.38
CA VAL A 214 2.48 7.53 11.34
C VAL A 214 2.48 9.04 11.55
N PHE A 215 1.90 9.80 10.62
CA PHE A 215 1.71 11.26 10.71
C PHE A 215 0.30 11.64 11.15
N ALA A 216 -0.53 10.67 11.55
CA ALA A 216 -1.88 10.94 12.01
C ALA A 216 -1.85 11.78 13.32
N PRO A 217 -2.80 12.71 13.50
CA PRO A 217 -2.97 13.38 14.77
C PRO A 217 -3.63 12.44 15.79
N MET A 218 -3.43 12.75 17.07
CA MET A 218 -4.09 12.09 18.19
C MET A 218 -4.54 13.14 19.19
N SER A 219 -5.83 13.17 19.56
CA SER A 219 -6.29 14.09 20.58
C SER A 219 -5.58 13.82 21.91
N ARG A 220 -4.64 14.71 22.28
CA ARG A 220 -3.86 14.57 23.51
C ARG A 220 -4.76 14.45 24.75
N GLU A 221 -5.80 15.27 24.83
CA GLU A 221 -6.73 15.28 25.96
C GLU A 221 -7.49 13.95 26.06
N TYR A 222 -8.00 13.43 24.94
CA TYR A 222 -8.71 12.17 24.91
C TYR A 222 -7.80 10.99 25.24
N TYR A 223 -6.59 10.96 24.67
CA TYR A 223 -5.59 9.95 24.94
C TYR A 223 -5.25 9.85 26.44
N VAL A 224 -4.98 10.99 27.08
CA VAL A 224 -4.72 11.02 28.54
C VAL A 224 -5.95 10.57 29.33
N SER A 225 -7.16 10.90 28.89
CA SER A 225 -8.40 10.44 29.52
C SER A 225 -8.61 8.93 29.48
N LYS A 226 -7.94 8.26 28.52
CA LYS A 226 -7.93 6.79 28.35
C LYS A 226 -6.72 6.12 29.01
N GLY A 227 -6.07 6.80 29.94
CA GLY A 227 -4.92 6.31 30.69
C GLY A 227 -3.59 6.42 29.94
N GLY A 228 -3.59 7.10 28.81
CA GLY A 228 -2.39 7.32 27.99
C GLY A 228 -1.35 8.17 28.72
N LYS A 229 -0.09 7.81 28.53
CA LYS A 229 1.11 8.48 29.04
C LYS A 229 2.12 8.56 27.93
N PHE A 230 3.17 9.37 28.10
CA PHE A 230 4.19 9.61 27.10
C PHE A 230 5.59 9.29 27.63
N GLY A 231 6.51 8.94 26.73
CA GLY A 231 7.91 8.66 27.02
C GLY A 231 8.07 7.50 27.99
N ALA A 232 8.97 7.64 28.95
CA ALA A 232 9.28 6.60 29.93
C ALA A 232 8.11 6.17 30.84
N GLU A 233 7.03 6.93 30.87
CA GLU A 233 5.81 6.59 31.65
C GLU A 233 4.82 5.76 30.82
N PHE A 234 4.99 5.65 29.52
CA PHE A 234 4.12 4.85 28.66
C PHE A 234 4.30 3.36 28.94
N SER A 235 3.18 2.66 29.04
CA SER A 235 3.16 1.19 29.06
C SER A 235 1.82 0.70 28.50
N ALA A 236 1.88 -0.09 27.44
CA ALA A 236 0.71 -0.77 26.87
C ALA A 236 0.06 -1.77 27.86
N ASP A 237 0.83 -2.25 28.85
CA ASP A 237 0.37 -3.19 29.89
C ASP A 237 -0.23 -2.48 31.12
N ASP A 238 -0.25 -1.13 31.18
CA ASP A 238 -0.92 -0.41 32.26
C ASP A 238 -2.41 -0.77 32.25
N PRO A 239 -2.99 -1.30 33.33
CA PRO A 239 -4.40 -1.69 33.36
C PRO A 239 -5.38 -0.53 33.16
N ASN A 240 -4.91 0.70 33.33
CA ASN A 240 -5.72 1.90 33.07
C ASN A 240 -5.61 2.39 31.61
N TYR A 241 -4.67 1.86 30.83
CA TYR A 241 -4.50 2.21 29.43
C TYR A 241 -5.52 1.46 28.57
N THR A 242 -6.44 2.20 27.99
CA THR A 242 -7.51 1.63 27.15
C THR A 242 -7.54 2.21 25.73
N TYR A 243 -6.74 3.24 25.44
CA TYR A 243 -6.71 3.87 24.11
C TYR A 243 -6.48 2.82 23.00
N GLY A 244 -7.27 2.88 21.95
CA GLY A 244 -7.18 1.97 20.80
C GLY A 244 -7.68 0.54 21.02
N LYS A 245 -8.07 0.12 22.23
CA LYS A 245 -8.54 -1.26 22.48
C LYS A 245 -9.90 -1.56 21.85
N THR A 246 -10.74 -0.55 21.75
CA THR A 246 -12.05 -0.65 21.08
C THR A 246 -12.35 0.65 20.33
N PRO A 247 -13.30 0.66 19.38
CA PRO A 247 -13.74 1.90 18.73
C PRO A 247 -14.26 2.97 19.68
N ASN A 248 -14.66 2.60 20.90
CA ASN A 248 -15.12 3.56 21.92
C ASN A 248 -13.96 4.20 22.69
N ASP A 249 -12.75 3.75 22.44
CA ASP A 249 -11.56 4.20 23.16
C ASP A 249 -10.64 5.06 22.30
N ILE A 250 -11.08 5.47 21.09
CA ILE A 250 -10.43 6.46 20.24
C ILE A 250 -11.33 7.69 20.08
N ALA A 251 -10.71 8.82 19.72
CA ALA A 251 -11.42 10.00 19.23
C ALA A 251 -11.37 10.04 17.71
N TYR A 252 -12.34 10.68 17.10
CA TYR A 252 -12.57 10.72 15.67
C TYR A 252 -12.46 12.15 15.15
N CYS A 253 -11.70 12.39 14.08
CA CYS A 253 -11.71 13.67 13.35
C CYS A 253 -11.91 13.47 11.84
N GLY A 254 -12.05 12.24 11.40
CA GLY A 254 -12.26 11.85 10.00
C GLY A 254 -13.74 11.73 9.61
N PRO A 255 -13.99 11.28 8.38
CA PRO A 255 -15.33 11.24 7.78
C PRO A 255 -16.29 10.22 8.41
N TYR A 256 -15.81 9.23 9.18
CA TYR A 256 -16.66 8.18 9.74
C TYR A 256 -16.42 7.90 11.21
N LEU A 257 -17.51 7.46 11.87
CA LEU A 257 -17.51 6.89 13.21
C LEU A 257 -17.78 5.40 13.13
N VAL A 258 -17.06 4.58 13.89
CA VAL A 258 -17.35 3.16 14.05
C VAL A 258 -18.49 3.01 15.07
N THR A 259 -19.66 2.60 14.61
CA THR A 259 -20.86 2.48 15.45
C THR A 259 -21.14 1.05 15.88
N ASN A 260 -20.54 0.07 15.22
CA ASN A 260 -20.52 -1.35 15.59
C ASN A 260 -19.19 -1.96 15.19
N ALA A 261 -18.63 -2.81 16.05
CA ALA A 261 -17.50 -3.69 15.73
C ALA A 261 -17.73 -4.99 16.52
N THR A 262 -18.37 -5.96 15.86
CA THR A 262 -18.59 -7.30 16.40
C THR A 262 -17.61 -8.25 15.72
N ALA A 263 -16.70 -8.80 16.49
CA ALA A 263 -15.63 -9.67 16.01
C ALA A 263 -16.19 -10.84 15.16
N GLU A 264 -15.50 -11.16 14.09
CA GLU A 264 -15.85 -12.22 13.13
C GLU A 264 -17.33 -12.14 12.68
N ASN A 265 -17.85 -10.92 12.56
CA ASN A 265 -19.24 -10.71 12.15
C ASN A 265 -19.43 -9.44 11.33
N THR A 266 -19.42 -8.25 11.97
CA THR A 266 -19.81 -7.02 11.29
C THR A 266 -19.12 -5.80 11.88
N ILE A 267 -18.58 -4.94 11.01
CA ILE A 267 -18.12 -3.59 11.35
C ILE A 267 -19.01 -2.60 10.61
N VAL A 268 -19.51 -1.57 11.32
CA VAL A 268 -20.39 -0.54 10.73
C VAL A 268 -19.80 0.83 10.97
N PHE A 269 -19.57 1.53 9.87
CA PHE A 269 -19.15 2.92 9.85
C PHE A 269 -20.33 3.80 9.46
N LYS A 270 -20.50 4.92 10.15
CA LYS A 270 -21.49 5.96 9.81
C LYS A 270 -20.81 7.28 9.60
N ALA A 271 -21.30 8.05 8.63
CA ALA A 271 -20.80 9.40 8.38
C ALA A 271 -20.78 10.25 9.65
N ASN A 272 -19.66 10.92 9.87
CA ASN A 272 -19.45 11.85 10.97
C ASN A 272 -20.00 13.24 10.58
N GLU A 273 -21.13 13.61 11.13
CA GLU A 273 -21.76 14.91 10.84
C GLU A 273 -20.94 16.11 11.33
N SER A 274 -19.97 15.87 12.23
CA SER A 274 -19.05 16.89 12.76
C SER A 274 -17.72 16.96 11.98
N TYR A 275 -17.57 16.16 10.95
CA TYR A 275 -16.40 16.20 10.08
C TYR A 275 -16.34 17.54 9.34
N TRP A 276 -15.16 18.14 9.23
CA TRP A 276 -15.01 19.46 8.62
C TRP A 276 -15.51 19.51 7.16
N ASN A 277 -15.46 18.38 6.45
CA ASN A 277 -15.91 18.23 5.06
C ASN A 277 -17.15 17.31 4.94
N ALA A 278 -18.05 17.32 5.95
CA ALA A 278 -19.19 16.42 6.04
C ALA A 278 -20.18 16.53 4.85
N GLU A 279 -20.24 17.70 4.21
CA GLU A 279 -21.12 17.93 3.05
C GLU A 279 -20.70 17.11 1.82
N ASN A 280 -19.40 16.77 1.70
CA ASN A 280 -18.85 16.00 0.60
C ASN A 280 -18.75 14.48 0.89
N VAL A 281 -19.17 14.03 2.08
CA VAL A 281 -19.22 12.59 2.40
C VAL A 281 -20.40 11.93 1.68
N GLY A 282 -20.13 11.25 0.57
CA GLY A 282 -21.13 10.60 -0.28
C GLY A 282 -21.76 9.38 0.36
N MET A 283 -20.96 8.46 0.90
CA MET A 283 -21.42 7.25 1.58
C MET A 283 -21.82 7.58 3.02
N LYS A 284 -23.08 7.38 3.38
CA LYS A 284 -23.58 7.66 4.74
C LYS A 284 -23.42 6.48 5.68
N THR A 285 -23.39 5.26 5.14
CA THR A 285 -23.17 4.04 5.93
C THR A 285 -22.35 3.04 5.14
N ILE A 286 -21.31 2.49 5.77
CA ILE A 286 -20.48 1.42 5.23
C ILE A 286 -20.60 0.25 6.19
N THR A 287 -20.85 -0.94 5.63
CA THR A 287 -20.97 -2.17 6.41
C THR A 287 -19.96 -3.18 5.90
N TRP A 288 -19.11 -3.67 6.79
CA TRP A 288 -18.20 -4.77 6.52
C TRP A 288 -18.78 -6.05 7.09
N LEU A 289 -18.86 -7.09 6.27
CA LEU A 289 -19.33 -8.40 6.67
C LEU A 289 -18.16 -9.39 6.66
N TYR A 290 -17.98 -10.09 7.78
CA TYR A 290 -16.88 -11.04 7.93
C TYR A 290 -17.06 -12.24 6.98
N ASN A 291 -15.94 -12.63 6.37
CA ASN A 291 -15.84 -13.82 5.54
C ASN A 291 -14.48 -14.47 5.82
N ASP A 292 -14.49 -15.66 6.44
CA ASP A 292 -13.30 -16.43 6.80
C ASP A 292 -12.47 -16.91 5.60
N GLY A 293 -13.04 -16.85 4.38
CA GLY A 293 -12.39 -17.30 3.15
C GLY A 293 -12.35 -18.81 2.97
N GLU A 294 -13.02 -19.61 3.82
CA GLU A 294 -13.10 -21.07 3.66
C GLU A 294 -13.83 -21.46 2.36
N ASP A 295 -14.90 -20.74 2.00
CA ASP A 295 -15.57 -20.88 0.71
C ASP A 295 -15.09 -19.82 -0.28
N PRO A 296 -14.29 -20.19 -1.31
CA PRO A 296 -13.74 -19.24 -2.27
C PRO A 296 -14.80 -18.58 -3.16
N THR A 297 -16.04 -19.08 -3.20
CA THR A 297 -17.14 -18.50 -3.99
C THR A 297 -18.07 -17.62 -3.15
N LYS A 298 -17.96 -17.64 -1.83
CA LYS A 298 -18.87 -16.95 -0.90
C LYS A 298 -19.08 -15.47 -1.23
N ALA A 299 -18.00 -14.72 -1.43
CA ALA A 299 -18.10 -13.29 -1.74
C ALA A 299 -18.85 -13.04 -3.06
N TYR A 300 -18.63 -13.89 -4.06
CA TYR A 300 -19.34 -13.83 -5.34
C TYR A 300 -20.84 -14.15 -5.17
N GLU A 301 -21.18 -15.20 -4.45
CA GLU A 301 -22.58 -15.57 -4.20
C GLU A 301 -23.32 -14.49 -3.38
N ASP A 302 -22.65 -13.90 -2.40
CA ASP A 302 -23.22 -12.81 -1.61
C ASP A 302 -23.43 -11.53 -2.47
N MET A 303 -22.51 -11.20 -3.37
CA MET A 303 -22.68 -10.11 -4.33
C MET A 303 -23.86 -10.41 -5.28
N LYS A 304 -23.96 -11.62 -5.82
CA LYS A 304 -25.05 -12.04 -6.68
C LYS A 304 -26.42 -12.02 -5.98
N ALA A 305 -26.44 -12.31 -4.68
CA ALA A 305 -27.63 -12.22 -3.84
C ALA A 305 -27.97 -10.79 -3.40
N GLY A 306 -27.14 -9.79 -3.72
CA GLY A 306 -27.31 -8.40 -3.30
C GLY A 306 -26.98 -8.16 -1.81
N VAL A 307 -26.26 -9.07 -1.17
CA VAL A 307 -25.74 -8.91 0.20
C VAL A 307 -24.51 -8.00 0.20
N LEU A 308 -23.62 -8.19 -0.78
CA LEU A 308 -22.48 -7.33 -1.03
C LEU A 308 -22.72 -6.46 -2.27
N ASP A 309 -22.14 -5.28 -2.30
CA ASP A 309 -22.20 -4.34 -3.42
C ASP A 309 -21.15 -4.62 -4.50
N GLY A 310 -20.16 -5.44 -4.18
CA GLY A 310 -19.12 -5.87 -5.09
C GLY A 310 -18.24 -6.93 -4.43
N CYS A 311 -17.44 -7.60 -5.24
CA CYS A 311 -16.45 -8.57 -4.74
C CYS A 311 -15.26 -8.65 -5.70
N GLY A 312 -14.08 -9.02 -5.16
CA GLY A 312 -12.97 -9.49 -5.95
C GLY A 312 -13.24 -10.90 -6.49
N LEU A 313 -12.78 -11.21 -7.70
CA LEU A 313 -12.88 -12.54 -8.28
C LEU A 313 -11.56 -13.29 -8.10
N ASN A 314 -11.66 -14.56 -7.69
CA ASN A 314 -10.60 -15.55 -7.69
C ASN A 314 -10.90 -16.64 -8.76
N SER A 315 -10.03 -17.64 -8.90
CA SER A 315 -10.19 -18.70 -9.90
C SER A 315 -11.55 -19.40 -9.83
N SER A 316 -12.02 -19.72 -8.62
CA SER A 316 -13.30 -20.43 -8.40
C SER A 316 -14.50 -19.54 -8.72
N SER A 317 -14.47 -18.29 -8.31
CA SER A 317 -15.56 -17.34 -8.58
C SER A 317 -15.59 -16.85 -10.04
N VAL A 318 -14.46 -16.84 -10.75
CA VAL A 318 -14.42 -16.64 -12.21
C VAL A 318 -15.19 -17.74 -12.93
N GLU A 319 -14.96 -19.01 -12.56
CA GLU A 319 -15.67 -20.15 -13.15
C GLU A 319 -17.17 -20.08 -12.84
N ALA A 320 -17.54 -19.72 -11.60
CA ALA A 320 -18.94 -19.53 -11.22
C ALA A 320 -19.60 -18.39 -12.04
N ALA A 321 -18.94 -17.25 -12.17
CA ALA A 321 -19.44 -16.10 -12.93
C ALA A 321 -19.61 -16.41 -14.43
N LYS A 322 -18.72 -17.24 -15.01
CA LYS A 322 -18.84 -17.75 -16.39
C LYS A 322 -20.04 -18.68 -16.52
N ALA A 323 -20.20 -19.61 -15.59
CA ALA A 323 -21.34 -20.54 -15.59
C ALA A 323 -22.68 -19.80 -15.48
N ASP A 324 -22.73 -18.71 -14.72
CA ASP A 324 -23.90 -17.84 -14.58
C ASP A 324 -24.08 -16.88 -15.79
N GLY A 325 -23.11 -16.79 -16.68
CA GLY A 325 -23.15 -15.93 -17.88
C GLY A 325 -23.01 -14.45 -17.60
N ILE A 326 -22.51 -14.05 -16.42
CA ILE A 326 -22.34 -12.63 -16.05
C ILE A 326 -20.88 -12.16 -16.09
N PHE A 327 -19.92 -13.06 -16.29
CA PHE A 327 -18.50 -12.72 -16.32
C PHE A 327 -18.22 -11.62 -17.37
N GLU A 328 -18.56 -11.87 -18.63
CA GLU A 328 -18.30 -10.93 -19.74
C GLU A 328 -19.03 -9.59 -19.61
N THR A 329 -20.13 -9.55 -18.87
CA THR A 329 -20.97 -8.35 -18.75
C THR A 329 -20.63 -7.50 -17.55
N ASN A 330 -20.11 -8.07 -16.48
CA ASN A 330 -19.95 -7.39 -15.19
C ASN A 330 -18.53 -7.47 -14.60
N ALA A 331 -17.68 -8.42 -15.01
CA ALA A 331 -16.31 -8.47 -14.53
C ALA A 331 -15.44 -7.45 -15.26
N TYR A 332 -14.62 -6.73 -14.51
CA TYR A 332 -13.66 -5.76 -15.04
C TYR A 332 -12.39 -5.78 -14.20
N VAL A 333 -11.29 -5.31 -14.77
CA VAL A 333 -10.04 -5.09 -14.06
C VAL A 333 -10.06 -3.70 -13.45
N SER A 334 -9.80 -3.59 -12.14
CA SER A 334 -9.67 -2.30 -11.44
C SER A 334 -8.49 -1.49 -11.97
N ALA A 335 -8.38 -0.24 -11.59
CA ALA A 335 -7.16 0.53 -11.83
C ALA A 335 -5.97 -0.09 -11.09
N CYS A 336 -4.77 0.14 -11.63
CA CYS A 336 -3.53 -0.25 -10.99
C CYS A 336 -3.31 0.62 -9.75
N ASP A 337 -2.98 0.01 -8.62
CA ASP A 337 -2.60 0.71 -7.40
C ASP A 337 -1.07 0.87 -7.28
N ALA A 338 -0.62 1.55 -6.24
CA ALA A 338 0.81 1.78 -5.98
C ALA A 338 1.51 0.56 -5.37
N THR A 339 0.77 -0.42 -4.85
CA THR A 339 1.32 -1.58 -4.14
C THR A 339 2.02 -2.54 -5.10
N SER A 340 3.27 -2.86 -4.81
CA SER A 340 4.03 -3.88 -5.54
C SER A 340 4.40 -5.03 -4.63
N PHE A 341 4.02 -6.25 -5.03
CA PHE A 341 4.47 -7.48 -4.37
C PHE A 341 5.65 -8.06 -5.14
N MET A 342 6.70 -8.44 -4.43
CA MET A 342 7.92 -8.95 -5.05
C MET A 342 8.61 -9.99 -4.18
N ALA A 343 9.51 -10.74 -4.79
CA ALA A 343 10.44 -11.61 -4.08
C ALA A 343 11.70 -10.82 -3.70
N PHE A 344 11.98 -10.75 -2.41
CA PHE A 344 13.22 -10.16 -1.91
C PHE A 344 14.30 -11.24 -1.83
N VAL A 345 15.48 -10.92 -2.36
CA VAL A 345 16.63 -11.81 -2.33
C VAL A 345 17.54 -11.40 -1.16
N ASN A 346 17.76 -12.32 -0.21
CA ASN A 346 18.69 -12.08 0.88
C ASN A 346 20.13 -12.25 0.40
N LEU A 347 20.82 -11.14 0.21
CA LEU A 347 22.21 -11.11 -0.30
C LEU A 347 23.24 -11.54 0.76
N ARG A 348 22.88 -11.51 2.04
CA ARG A 348 23.78 -11.83 3.15
C ARG A 348 23.02 -12.50 4.28
N ARG A 349 22.73 -13.76 4.13
CA ARG A 349 22.11 -14.53 5.20
C ARG A 349 23.12 -14.75 6.33
N VAL A 350 22.75 -14.39 7.56
CA VAL A 350 23.61 -14.50 8.75
C VAL A 350 23.04 -15.47 9.80
N ALA A 351 21.79 -15.90 9.64
CA ALA A 351 21.13 -16.81 10.55
C ALA A 351 20.28 -17.84 9.80
N LEU A 352 20.12 -19.01 10.42
CA LEU A 352 19.27 -20.10 9.93
C LEU A 352 17.88 -20.11 10.57
N ALA A 353 17.76 -19.52 11.76
CA ALA A 353 16.48 -19.31 12.44
C ALA A 353 15.77 -18.06 11.94
N ASN A 354 14.44 -18.04 12.05
CA ASN A 354 13.65 -16.83 11.85
C ASN A 354 13.67 -16.01 13.15
N PHE A 355 14.14 -14.77 13.07
CA PHE A 355 14.21 -13.89 14.24
C PHE A 355 12.83 -13.40 14.71
N ASN A 356 11.88 -13.28 13.79
CA ASN A 356 10.55 -12.75 14.08
C ASN A 356 9.56 -13.85 14.51
N ASP A 357 9.90 -15.12 14.28
CA ASP A 357 9.07 -16.26 14.66
C ASP A 357 9.95 -17.41 15.16
N PRO A 358 10.16 -17.52 16.48
CA PRO A 358 10.98 -18.57 17.07
C PRO A 358 10.35 -19.98 16.93
N THR A 359 9.09 -20.07 16.51
CA THR A 359 8.39 -21.35 16.28
C THR A 359 8.54 -21.85 14.85
N ALA A 360 9.02 -21.00 13.93
CA ALA A 360 9.25 -21.37 12.55
C ALA A 360 10.35 -22.44 12.43
N VAL A 361 10.22 -23.27 11.40
CA VAL A 361 11.23 -24.31 11.12
C VAL A 361 12.56 -23.66 10.80
N VAL A 362 13.62 -24.09 11.51
CA VAL A 362 14.99 -23.67 11.23
C VAL A 362 15.43 -24.27 9.89
N SER A 363 16.13 -23.46 9.06
CA SER A 363 16.68 -23.94 7.79
C SER A 363 17.60 -25.15 8.00
N PRO A 364 17.47 -26.18 7.15
CA PRO A 364 18.36 -27.36 7.20
C PRO A 364 19.75 -27.11 6.59
N LYS A 365 20.06 -25.90 6.10
CA LYS A 365 21.35 -25.55 5.52
C LYS A 365 22.50 -25.78 6.50
N SER A 366 23.64 -26.22 5.97
CA SER A 366 24.91 -26.16 6.67
C SER A 366 25.53 -24.75 6.61
N GLU A 367 26.55 -24.49 7.43
CA GLU A 367 27.32 -23.24 7.36
C GLU A 367 28.01 -23.08 5.98
N GLU A 368 28.45 -24.18 5.36
CA GLU A 368 29.02 -24.19 4.02
C GLU A 368 27.96 -23.79 2.97
N ASP A 369 26.74 -24.31 3.06
CA ASP A 369 25.63 -23.92 2.17
C ASP A 369 25.32 -22.43 2.30
N VAL A 370 25.39 -21.86 3.51
CA VAL A 370 25.19 -20.42 3.73
C VAL A 370 26.27 -19.60 2.99
N VAL A 371 27.53 -19.98 3.10
CA VAL A 371 28.64 -19.29 2.41
C VAL A 371 28.44 -19.37 0.89
N ARG A 372 28.13 -20.54 0.36
CA ARG A 372 27.91 -20.77 -1.06
C ARG A 372 26.69 -19.98 -1.59
N SER A 373 25.57 -20.05 -0.88
CA SER A 373 24.36 -19.32 -1.28
C SER A 373 24.52 -17.80 -1.19
N ASN A 374 25.24 -17.27 -0.19
CA ASN A 374 25.54 -15.85 -0.12
C ASN A 374 26.40 -15.38 -1.29
N ALA A 375 27.42 -16.16 -1.69
CA ALA A 375 28.23 -15.84 -2.85
C ALA A 375 27.41 -15.87 -4.15
N ALA A 376 26.54 -16.87 -4.32
CA ALA A 376 25.65 -16.95 -5.46
C ALA A 376 24.66 -15.77 -5.48
N MET A 377 24.06 -15.39 -4.35
CA MET A 377 23.13 -14.26 -4.28
C MET A 377 23.80 -12.90 -4.50
N LEU A 378 25.10 -12.75 -4.24
CA LEU A 378 25.86 -11.56 -4.59
C LEU A 378 26.19 -11.49 -6.10
N ASN A 379 26.16 -12.63 -6.81
CA ASN A 379 26.39 -12.68 -8.24
C ASN A 379 25.18 -12.17 -9.02
N GLN A 380 25.36 -11.17 -9.88
CA GLN A 380 24.26 -10.56 -10.64
C GLN A 380 23.64 -11.55 -11.65
N HIS A 381 24.48 -12.30 -12.39
CA HIS A 381 23.99 -13.26 -13.38
C HIS A 381 23.17 -14.37 -12.73
N PHE A 382 23.57 -14.83 -11.53
CA PHE A 382 22.78 -15.80 -10.77
C PHE A 382 21.38 -15.28 -10.40
N ARG A 383 21.29 -14.03 -9.94
CA ARG A 383 19.99 -13.42 -9.63
C ARG A 383 19.12 -13.20 -10.86
N LEU A 384 19.73 -12.74 -11.97
CA LEU A 384 19.03 -12.61 -13.27
C LEU A 384 18.52 -13.96 -13.76
N ALA A 385 19.34 -15.01 -13.69
CA ALA A 385 18.93 -16.37 -14.05
C ALA A 385 17.72 -16.82 -13.24
N LEU A 386 17.72 -16.64 -11.91
CA LEU A 386 16.58 -16.98 -11.06
C LEU A 386 15.32 -16.19 -11.44
N GLY A 387 15.44 -14.88 -11.62
CA GLY A 387 14.29 -14.02 -11.95
C GLY A 387 13.66 -14.36 -13.30
N LEU A 388 14.50 -14.61 -14.31
CA LEU A 388 14.07 -14.93 -15.68
C LEU A 388 13.55 -16.36 -15.84
N ALA A 389 13.91 -17.29 -14.95
CA ALA A 389 13.42 -18.66 -14.96
C ALA A 389 11.98 -18.78 -14.42
N VAL A 390 11.52 -17.83 -13.61
CA VAL A 390 10.20 -17.93 -12.95
C VAL A 390 9.08 -17.57 -13.92
N ASP A 391 8.23 -18.53 -14.25
CA ASP A 391 6.94 -18.30 -14.90
C ASP A 391 5.98 -17.62 -13.89
N ARG A 392 6.01 -16.27 -13.85
CA ARG A 392 5.19 -15.48 -12.95
C ARG A 392 3.71 -15.58 -13.30
N GLY A 393 3.37 -15.80 -14.58
CA GLY A 393 2.00 -16.08 -14.99
C GLY A 393 1.46 -17.34 -14.34
N SER A 394 2.18 -18.46 -14.44
CA SER A 394 1.78 -19.73 -13.79
C SER A 394 1.75 -19.62 -12.26
N TYR A 395 2.68 -18.86 -11.66
CA TYR A 395 2.66 -18.55 -10.23
C TYR A 395 1.40 -17.78 -9.82
N ASN A 396 1.04 -16.74 -10.58
CA ASN A 396 -0.12 -15.89 -10.31
C ASN A 396 -1.45 -16.63 -10.57
N ALA A 397 -1.49 -17.51 -11.58
CA ALA A 397 -2.66 -18.32 -11.90
C ALA A 397 -3.17 -19.19 -10.72
N GLN A 398 -2.29 -19.53 -9.77
CA GLN A 398 -2.67 -20.28 -8.56
C GLN A 398 -3.67 -19.51 -7.67
N VAL A 399 -3.75 -18.20 -7.83
CA VAL A 399 -4.66 -17.33 -7.06
C VAL A 399 -5.79 -16.79 -7.94
N VAL A 400 -5.44 -16.20 -9.10
CA VAL A 400 -6.40 -15.45 -9.92
C VAL A 400 -6.97 -16.25 -11.10
N GLY A 401 -6.46 -17.46 -11.34
CA GLY A 401 -6.87 -18.29 -12.49
C GLY A 401 -6.16 -17.94 -13.80
N GLU A 402 -6.32 -18.80 -14.80
CA GLU A 402 -5.61 -18.71 -16.08
C GLU A 402 -5.94 -17.43 -16.88
N GLU A 403 -7.20 -16.97 -16.82
CA GLU A 403 -7.65 -15.78 -17.55
C GLU A 403 -7.02 -14.48 -17.04
N LEU A 404 -6.76 -14.40 -15.74
CA LEU A 404 -6.30 -13.18 -15.09
C LEU A 404 -4.81 -13.22 -14.74
N LYS A 405 -4.12 -14.30 -15.07
CA LYS A 405 -2.75 -14.57 -14.62
C LYS A 405 -1.71 -13.51 -14.98
N LEU A 406 -1.95 -12.72 -16.03
CA LEU A 406 -1.04 -11.65 -16.43
C LEU A 406 -1.51 -10.26 -15.97
N THR A 407 -2.79 -10.07 -15.68
CA THR A 407 -3.42 -8.74 -15.50
C THR A 407 -2.82 -7.94 -14.34
N SER A 408 -2.37 -8.62 -13.27
CA SER A 408 -1.76 -8.00 -12.10
C SER A 408 -0.24 -8.10 -12.06
N LEU A 409 0.40 -8.60 -13.12
CA LEU A 409 1.86 -8.65 -13.18
C LEU A 409 2.44 -7.27 -13.47
N ARG A 410 3.48 -6.92 -12.73
CA ARG A 410 4.22 -5.67 -12.84
C ARG A 410 5.70 -5.95 -13.08
N ASN A 411 6.33 -5.20 -14.00
CA ASN A 411 7.70 -5.44 -14.41
C ASN A 411 8.71 -4.44 -13.83
N THR A 412 8.24 -3.41 -13.13
CA THR A 412 9.06 -2.44 -12.40
C THR A 412 8.61 -2.36 -10.94
N TYR A 413 9.47 -1.90 -10.03
CA TYR A 413 9.12 -1.73 -8.62
C TYR A 413 8.03 -0.68 -8.43
N THR A 414 8.29 0.53 -8.89
CA THR A 414 7.27 1.57 -9.02
C THR A 414 6.49 1.31 -10.32
N PRO A 415 5.15 1.42 -10.34
CA PRO A 415 4.41 1.31 -11.59
C PRO A 415 5.01 2.23 -12.65
N GLY A 416 5.29 1.68 -13.83
CA GLY A 416 6.09 2.38 -14.83
C GLY A 416 5.50 3.68 -15.35
N ASN A 417 4.19 3.86 -15.21
CA ASN A 417 3.43 5.03 -15.65
C ASN A 417 2.93 5.95 -14.51
N PHE A 418 3.39 5.71 -13.26
CA PHE A 418 3.01 6.58 -12.13
C PHE A 418 3.82 7.87 -12.07
N VAL A 419 5.06 7.82 -12.53
CA VAL A 419 5.96 8.96 -12.50
C VAL A 419 6.40 9.28 -13.92
N SER A 420 6.35 10.54 -14.31
CA SER A 420 6.85 11.06 -15.58
C SER A 420 7.73 12.27 -15.35
N LEU A 421 8.60 12.55 -16.32
CA LEU A 421 9.44 13.75 -16.27
C LEU A 421 8.59 15.01 -16.47
N ALA A 422 8.75 16.00 -15.58
CA ALA A 422 8.10 17.31 -15.70
C ALA A 422 8.74 18.17 -16.82
N GLU A 423 10.03 17.96 -17.11
CA GLU A 423 10.79 18.68 -18.12
C GLU A 423 11.75 17.73 -18.87
N GLU A 424 12.31 18.20 -19.98
CA GLU A 424 13.33 17.45 -20.72
C GLU A 424 14.59 17.26 -19.86
N VAL A 425 15.10 16.04 -19.78
CA VAL A 425 16.28 15.68 -19.00
C VAL A 425 17.28 14.92 -19.89
N THR A 426 18.54 15.31 -19.85
CA THR A 426 19.64 14.55 -20.46
C THR A 426 20.49 13.91 -19.38
N ILE A 427 20.66 12.60 -19.46
CA ILE A 427 21.47 11.80 -18.52
C ILE A 427 22.49 10.97 -19.28
N ASP A 428 23.58 10.62 -18.63
CA ASP A 428 24.54 9.63 -19.13
C ASP A 428 24.07 8.23 -18.78
N ILE A 429 23.85 7.40 -19.78
CA ILE A 429 23.59 5.97 -19.63
C ILE A 429 24.78 5.20 -20.20
N ASN A 430 25.62 4.64 -19.34
CA ASN A 430 26.81 3.86 -19.72
C ASN A 430 27.75 4.58 -20.68
N GLY A 431 27.99 5.88 -20.44
CA GLY A 431 28.87 6.70 -21.28
C GLY A 431 28.20 7.27 -22.54
N THR A 432 26.88 7.13 -22.66
CA THR A 432 26.10 7.69 -23.77
C THR A 432 25.10 8.72 -23.23
N GLU A 433 25.23 9.98 -23.67
CA GLU A 433 24.21 11.00 -23.36
C GLU A 433 22.89 10.64 -24.02
N THR A 434 21.87 10.44 -23.21
CA THR A 434 20.51 10.10 -23.63
C THR A 434 19.54 11.17 -23.16
N THR A 435 18.75 11.73 -24.06
CA THR A 435 17.76 12.77 -23.77
C THR A 435 16.37 12.20 -23.73
N PHE A 436 15.66 12.45 -22.63
CA PHE A 436 14.27 12.09 -22.43
C PHE A 436 13.41 13.36 -22.42
N PRO A 437 12.40 13.50 -23.28
CA PRO A 437 11.51 14.65 -23.28
C PRO A 437 10.63 14.71 -22.04
N ALA A 438 10.05 15.87 -21.76
CA ALA A 438 8.98 16.01 -20.77
C ALA A 438 7.84 15.02 -21.06
N GLY A 439 7.25 14.43 -20.02
CA GLY A 439 6.22 13.40 -20.13
C GLY A 439 6.73 11.97 -20.29
N THR A 440 8.06 11.75 -20.46
CA THR A 440 8.62 10.39 -20.49
C THR A 440 8.36 9.68 -19.17
N PHE A 441 7.78 8.48 -19.23
CA PHE A 441 7.46 7.69 -18.06
C PHE A 441 8.68 6.98 -17.46
N PHE A 442 8.63 6.73 -16.15
CA PHE A 442 9.66 5.99 -15.41
C PHE A 442 10.01 4.64 -16.07
N GLY A 443 9.00 3.89 -16.52
CA GLY A 443 9.20 2.59 -17.17
C GLY A 443 10.03 2.68 -18.45
N GLU A 444 9.89 3.75 -19.24
CA GLU A 444 10.67 3.98 -20.45
C GLU A 444 12.16 4.21 -20.12
N ILE A 445 12.42 4.96 -19.06
CA ILE A 445 13.80 5.24 -18.60
C ILE A 445 14.45 3.96 -18.07
N VAL A 446 13.70 3.15 -17.31
CA VAL A 446 14.17 1.83 -16.84
C VAL A 446 14.49 0.92 -18.02
N GLN A 447 13.63 0.87 -19.06
CA GLN A 447 13.90 0.07 -20.24
C GLN A 447 15.16 0.53 -20.98
N ALA A 448 15.34 1.83 -21.13
CA ALA A 448 16.56 2.37 -21.78
C ALA A 448 17.84 2.00 -21.01
N GLN A 449 17.80 1.96 -19.68
CA GLN A 449 18.93 1.49 -18.87
C GLN A 449 19.18 -0.01 -19.05
N LEU A 450 18.13 -0.84 -19.03
CA LEU A 450 18.24 -2.28 -19.24
C LEU A 450 18.82 -2.62 -20.62
N ASP A 451 18.37 -1.92 -21.65
CA ASP A 451 18.86 -2.07 -23.01
C ASP A 451 20.36 -1.71 -23.13
N ALA A 452 20.78 -0.62 -22.47
CA ALA A 452 22.17 -0.19 -22.42
C ALA A 452 23.07 -1.15 -21.63
N ASP A 453 22.53 -1.81 -20.60
CA ASP A 453 23.20 -2.84 -19.82
C ASP A 453 23.22 -4.20 -20.53
N GLY A 454 22.48 -4.35 -21.63
CA GLY A 454 22.34 -5.61 -22.36
C GLY A 454 21.54 -6.67 -21.58
N ILE A 455 20.69 -6.24 -20.65
CA ILE A 455 19.84 -7.13 -19.84
C ILE A 455 18.58 -7.47 -20.62
N VAL A 456 18.36 -8.76 -20.86
CA VAL A 456 17.20 -9.27 -21.60
C VAL A 456 15.98 -9.31 -20.67
N LEU A 457 15.31 -8.16 -20.53
CA LEU A 457 14.11 -8.00 -19.73
C LEU A 457 13.25 -6.90 -20.36
N THR A 458 11.94 -7.13 -20.48
CA THR A 458 10.99 -6.13 -20.96
C THR A 458 10.29 -5.47 -19.77
N ALA A 459 10.83 -4.34 -19.32
CA ALA A 459 10.26 -3.56 -18.23
C ALA A 459 9.15 -2.63 -18.71
N TRP A 460 9.17 -2.23 -19.99
CA TRP A 460 8.21 -1.33 -20.62
C TRP A 460 7.78 -1.83 -21.99
N ASP A 461 6.46 -1.95 -22.21
CA ASP A 461 5.89 -2.21 -23.53
C ASP A 461 5.21 -0.93 -24.03
N PRO A 462 5.77 -0.24 -25.04
CA PRO A 462 5.21 1.00 -25.59
C PRO A 462 3.88 0.79 -26.33
N THR A 463 3.52 -0.44 -26.66
CA THR A 463 2.27 -0.76 -27.36
C THR A 463 1.11 -1.07 -26.43
N ALA A 464 1.38 -1.32 -25.15
CA ALA A 464 0.39 -1.60 -24.13
C ALA A 464 -0.49 -0.38 -23.84
N ASN A 465 -1.60 -0.59 -23.14
CA ASN A 465 -2.50 0.47 -22.70
C ASN A 465 -2.94 1.40 -23.85
N GLY A 466 -3.31 0.81 -24.99
CA GLY A 466 -3.77 1.56 -26.17
C GLY A 466 -2.70 2.41 -26.87
N GLY A 467 -1.42 2.11 -26.65
CA GLY A 467 -0.28 2.82 -27.23
C GLY A 467 0.30 3.93 -26.36
N VAL A 468 -0.21 4.06 -25.13
CA VAL A 468 0.38 4.95 -24.10
C VAL A 468 1.64 4.30 -23.50
N GLY A 469 1.68 2.98 -23.46
CA GLY A 469 2.71 2.18 -22.84
C GLY A 469 2.35 1.73 -21.42
N SER A 470 3.00 0.67 -20.95
CA SER A 470 2.83 0.15 -19.60
C SER A 470 3.99 -0.75 -19.17
N SER A 471 4.22 -0.83 -17.87
CA SER A 471 5.04 -1.86 -17.22
C SER A 471 4.20 -3.05 -16.72
N ASP A 472 2.87 -3.01 -16.86
CA ASP A 472 1.92 -3.92 -16.22
C ASP A 472 1.13 -4.73 -17.26
N GLY A 473 0.58 -5.86 -16.82
CA GLY A 473 -0.35 -6.67 -17.60
C GLY A 473 0.30 -7.72 -18.50
N TYR A 474 1.59 -7.93 -18.38
CA TYR A 474 2.35 -8.96 -19.11
C TYR A 474 3.53 -9.45 -18.28
N ASP A 475 4.11 -10.62 -18.63
CA ASP A 475 5.34 -11.12 -18.02
C ASP A 475 6.56 -10.73 -18.86
N GLY A 476 7.21 -9.63 -18.49
CA GLY A 476 8.43 -9.16 -19.15
C GLY A 476 9.72 -9.81 -18.63
N TRP A 477 9.61 -10.66 -17.61
CA TRP A 477 10.75 -11.34 -16.99
C TRP A 477 10.95 -12.76 -17.53
N TYR A 478 9.89 -13.52 -17.71
CA TYR A 478 9.99 -14.95 -18.02
C TYR A 478 10.67 -15.20 -19.37
N ASN A 479 11.90 -15.70 -19.32
CA ASN A 479 12.72 -16.04 -20.47
C ASN A 479 13.72 -17.14 -20.13
N VAL A 480 13.34 -18.39 -20.38
CA VAL A 480 14.13 -19.59 -20.02
C VAL A 480 15.48 -19.65 -20.74
N ASP A 481 15.53 -19.22 -21.99
CA ASP A 481 16.79 -19.25 -22.77
C ASP A 481 17.80 -18.23 -22.21
N ALA A 482 17.34 -17.03 -21.88
CA ALA A 482 18.17 -16.03 -21.24
C ALA A 482 18.57 -16.45 -19.82
N ALA A 483 17.65 -17.05 -19.06
CA ALA A 483 17.93 -17.60 -17.74
C ALA A 483 19.06 -18.63 -17.76
N ALA A 484 19.02 -19.57 -18.72
CA ALA A 484 20.08 -20.56 -18.92
C ALA A 484 21.43 -19.91 -19.24
N ALA A 485 21.45 -18.92 -20.15
CA ALA A 485 22.67 -18.22 -20.51
C ALA A 485 23.28 -17.44 -19.33
N TYR A 486 22.45 -16.78 -18.52
CA TYR A 486 22.91 -16.11 -17.31
C TYR A 486 23.37 -17.10 -16.23
N MET A 487 22.74 -18.27 -16.13
CA MET A 487 23.19 -19.32 -15.21
C MET A 487 24.55 -19.87 -15.60
N ASP A 488 24.80 -20.12 -16.90
CA ASP A 488 26.11 -20.56 -17.39
C ASP A 488 27.21 -19.54 -17.03
N ALA A 489 26.95 -18.25 -17.24
CA ALA A 489 27.87 -17.18 -16.81
C ALA A 489 28.10 -17.15 -15.30
N ALA A 490 27.04 -17.29 -14.53
CA ALA A 490 27.12 -17.32 -13.06
C ALA A 490 27.96 -18.51 -12.56
N VAL A 491 27.80 -19.69 -13.14
CA VAL A 491 28.59 -20.90 -12.80
C VAL A 491 30.07 -20.68 -13.08
N GLU A 492 30.44 -20.07 -14.21
CA GLU A 492 31.84 -19.74 -14.53
C GLU A 492 32.40 -18.73 -13.51
N GLU A 493 31.69 -17.65 -13.22
CA GLU A 493 32.10 -16.60 -12.28
C GLU A 493 32.24 -17.12 -10.84
N LEU A 494 31.30 -17.94 -10.38
CA LEU A 494 31.37 -18.58 -9.07
C LEU A 494 32.53 -19.58 -8.99
N GLY A 495 32.77 -20.32 -10.07
CA GLY A 495 33.93 -21.22 -10.20
C GLY A 495 35.26 -20.47 -10.07
N ALA A 496 35.38 -19.26 -10.65
CA ALA A 496 36.56 -18.41 -10.49
C ALA A 496 36.78 -17.94 -9.03
N LEU A 497 35.72 -17.90 -8.20
CA LEU A 497 35.79 -17.65 -6.76
C LEU A 497 36.03 -18.92 -5.93
N GLY A 498 36.21 -20.08 -6.56
CA GLY A 498 36.39 -21.37 -5.89
C GLY A 498 35.10 -22.03 -5.40
N ILE A 499 33.94 -21.56 -5.90
CA ILE A 499 32.63 -22.12 -5.58
C ILE A 499 32.17 -22.96 -6.76
N GLU A 500 32.35 -24.27 -6.65
CA GLU A 500 31.88 -25.20 -7.66
C GLU A 500 30.35 -25.32 -7.61
N VAL A 501 29.68 -25.20 -8.77
CA VAL A 501 28.24 -25.39 -8.92
C VAL A 501 28.00 -26.45 -9.97
N SER A 502 27.32 -27.53 -9.59
CA SER A 502 27.00 -28.65 -10.47
C SER A 502 25.73 -29.35 -9.99
N ALA A 503 25.25 -30.33 -10.75
CA ALA A 503 24.11 -31.16 -10.34
C ALA A 503 24.40 -31.95 -9.03
N GLU A 504 25.64 -32.35 -8.83
CA GLU A 504 26.11 -33.04 -7.62
C GLU A 504 26.39 -32.10 -6.45
N ASN A 505 26.63 -30.81 -6.74
CA ASN A 505 26.93 -29.79 -5.77
C ASN A 505 26.15 -28.48 -6.04
N PRO A 506 24.79 -28.50 -5.91
CA PRO A 506 23.95 -27.36 -6.24
C PRO A 506 24.06 -26.23 -5.20
N ILE A 507 23.61 -25.04 -5.58
CA ILE A 507 23.34 -23.96 -4.62
C ILE A 507 22.00 -24.23 -3.94
N TYR A 508 22.02 -24.27 -2.62
CA TYR A 508 20.83 -24.52 -1.82
C TYR A 508 20.09 -23.21 -1.50
N ILE A 509 18.87 -23.05 -1.98
CA ILE A 509 18.03 -21.85 -1.74
C ILE A 509 16.85 -22.24 -0.87
N ASP A 510 16.60 -21.49 0.20
CA ASP A 510 15.39 -21.62 1.01
C ASP A 510 14.28 -20.76 0.43
N LEU A 511 13.10 -21.32 0.35
CA LEU A 511 11.86 -20.62 0.05
C LEU A 511 10.89 -20.84 1.24
N PRO A 512 10.95 -20.00 2.29
CA PRO A 512 10.01 -20.09 3.39
C PRO A 512 8.59 -19.83 2.91
N THR A 513 7.65 -20.66 3.30
CA THR A 513 6.25 -20.52 2.90
C THR A 513 5.31 -21.06 3.97
N TRP A 514 4.09 -20.54 4.01
CA TRP A 514 3.05 -21.00 4.90
C TRP A 514 2.32 -22.20 4.26
N THR A 515 2.75 -23.42 4.62
CA THR A 515 2.25 -24.65 4.00
C THR A 515 0.83 -25.05 4.43
N ALA A 516 0.31 -24.50 5.52
CA ALA A 516 -1.07 -24.72 5.94
C ALA A 516 -2.10 -24.02 5.04
N ASN A 517 -1.67 -23.00 4.29
CA ASN A 517 -2.49 -22.33 3.30
C ASN A 517 -2.18 -22.88 1.90
N GLU A 518 -3.20 -23.45 1.24
CA GLU A 518 -3.08 -24.13 -0.05
C GLU A 518 -2.54 -23.18 -1.15
N ASN A 519 -3.00 -21.94 -1.18
CA ASN A 519 -2.56 -20.96 -2.18
C ASN A 519 -1.06 -20.66 -2.04
N TYR A 520 -0.55 -20.50 -0.81
CA TYR A 520 0.88 -20.29 -0.58
C TYR A 520 1.70 -21.54 -0.93
N ALA A 521 1.20 -22.73 -0.58
CA ALA A 521 1.87 -23.99 -0.92
C ALA A 521 1.94 -24.20 -2.45
N ASN A 522 0.85 -23.94 -3.17
CA ASN A 522 0.79 -24.06 -4.63
C ASN A 522 1.71 -23.05 -5.31
N ARG A 523 1.74 -21.80 -4.87
CA ARG A 523 2.66 -20.78 -5.39
C ARG A 523 4.13 -21.14 -5.15
N ALA A 524 4.47 -21.63 -3.95
CA ALA A 524 5.83 -22.09 -3.65
C ALA A 524 6.25 -23.26 -4.55
N ASN A 525 5.32 -24.19 -4.84
CA ASN A 525 5.57 -25.30 -5.77
C ASN A 525 5.74 -24.79 -7.20
N ALA A 526 4.93 -23.84 -7.66
CA ALA A 526 5.07 -23.23 -8.99
C ALA A 526 6.44 -22.54 -9.14
N TYR A 527 6.87 -21.78 -8.14
CA TYR A 527 8.21 -21.18 -8.10
C TYR A 527 9.31 -22.25 -8.19
N LYS A 528 9.23 -23.27 -7.33
CA LYS A 528 10.22 -24.37 -7.30
C LYS A 528 10.31 -25.15 -8.60
N GLN A 529 9.22 -25.27 -9.34
CA GLN A 529 9.18 -25.97 -10.62
C GLN A 529 9.75 -25.13 -11.77
N SER A 530 9.66 -23.79 -11.67
CA SER A 530 10.18 -22.86 -12.67
C SER A 530 11.70 -22.73 -12.59
N VAL A 531 12.27 -22.78 -11.40
CA VAL A 531 13.70 -22.65 -11.10
C VAL A 531 14.36 -24.03 -10.98
#